data_4b2c70af4243d5914efef0689de728b8
#
_entry.id   4b2c70af4243d5914efef0689de728b8
#
_cell.length_a   1.000
_cell.length_b   1.000
_cell.length_c   1.000
_cell.angle_alpha   90.00
_cell.angle_beta   90.00
_cell.angle_gamma   90.00
#
_symmetry.space_group_name_H-M   'P 1'
#
loop_
_entity.id
_entity.type
_entity.pdbx_description
1 polymer ?
#
loop_
_entity_poly.entity_id
_entity_poly.type
_entity_poly.pdbx_seq_one_letter_code
_entity_poly.pdbx_strand_id
1 'polypeptide(L)'
;MTYSCGYFKSQNDSLTDAQKNKVDHILKKLNLKEGETLLDIGCGWGELIITAAKKYKVKAMGVTLSTQQFEKVKKRIESEGLNELVEVELTDYREIKNRKFDRVVSVGMLEHVGKDNLSEYFSTVKELLNDKGVSLLHCITNTSDSGTNSWINKYIFPGGYVPSIQELVNYMSEKNFNVIDVENLRLHYGKTLECWASNFENAMPEIEKMKDETFIRMWRMYLNSCAASFNCGNINLHQFLFTKGVNNDLPWTREYMLSLIHISE
;
A
#
# COMPACT_ATOMS: atom_id res chain seq x y z
N MET A 1 -10.73 4.20 -7.21
CA MET A 1 -9.52 4.38 -8.05
C MET A 1 -8.30 4.07 -7.18
N THR A 2 -7.42 3.15 -7.58
CA THR A 2 -6.22 2.75 -6.83
C THR A 2 -5.06 2.66 -7.80
N TYR A 3 -3.91 3.23 -7.42
CA TYR A 3 -2.67 3.22 -8.22
C TYR A 3 -1.57 2.46 -7.47
N SER A 4 -1.82 1.17 -7.25
CA SER A 4 -0.91 0.22 -6.62
C SER A 4 -1.24 -1.20 -7.09
N CYS A 5 -0.41 -2.18 -6.74
CA CYS A 5 -0.58 -3.58 -7.13
C CYS A 5 -1.97 -4.13 -6.74
N GLY A 6 -2.65 -4.80 -7.65
CA GLY A 6 -3.86 -5.58 -7.36
C GLY A 6 -3.53 -6.97 -6.78
N TYR A 7 -4.51 -7.67 -6.23
CA TYR A 7 -4.39 -9.04 -5.77
C TYR A 7 -5.35 -9.95 -6.55
N PHE A 8 -4.83 -10.71 -7.48
CA PHE A 8 -5.60 -11.60 -8.35
C PHE A 8 -5.77 -12.96 -7.68
N LYS A 9 -6.97 -13.30 -7.23
CA LYS A 9 -7.28 -14.62 -6.66
C LYS A 9 -7.42 -15.69 -7.76
N SER A 10 -7.75 -15.24 -8.96
CA SER A 10 -7.90 -16.06 -10.17
C SER A 10 -7.23 -15.37 -11.35
N GLN A 11 -6.79 -16.15 -12.32
CA GLN A 11 -6.28 -15.61 -13.60
C GLN A 11 -7.33 -14.80 -14.37
N ASN A 12 -8.61 -15.05 -14.11
CA ASN A 12 -9.75 -14.40 -14.77
C ASN A 12 -10.25 -13.15 -14.04
N ASP A 13 -9.69 -12.80 -12.89
CA ASP A 13 -10.10 -11.61 -12.16
C ASP A 13 -9.87 -10.36 -13.00
N SER A 14 -10.86 -9.46 -13.02
CA SER A 14 -10.69 -8.13 -13.57
C SER A 14 -9.72 -7.31 -12.69
N LEU A 15 -9.13 -6.25 -13.26
CA LEU A 15 -8.32 -5.30 -12.48
C LEU A 15 -9.14 -4.70 -11.32
N THR A 16 -10.43 -4.43 -11.55
CA THR A 16 -11.32 -3.90 -10.52
C THR A 16 -11.48 -4.88 -9.36
N ASP A 17 -11.66 -6.16 -9.65
CA ASP A 17 -11.79 -7.19 -8.62
C ASP A 17 -10.45 -7.41 -7.91
N ALA A 18 -9.33 -7.42 -8.64
CA ALA A 18 -8.00 -7.51 -8.07
C ALA A 18 -7.71 -6.36 -7.09
N GLN A 19 -8.18 -5.13 -7.38
CA GLN A 19 -8.02 -4.00 -6.46
C GLN A 19 -8.88 -4.12 -5.21
N LYS A 20 -10.12 -4.61 -5.32
CA LYS A 20 -10.97 -4.93 -4.16
C LYS A 20 -10.36 -6.06 -3.32
N ASN A 21 -9.93 -7.11 -3.98
CA ASN A 21 -9.26 -8.25 -3.33
C ASN A 21 -8.01 -7.83 -2.57
N LYS A 22 -7.21 -6.89 -3.12
CA LYS A 22 -6.03 -6.35 -2.45
C LYS A 22 -6.40 -5.66 -1.13
N VAL A 23 -7.43 -4.82 -1.13
CA VAL A 23 -7.90 -4.16 0.10
C VAL A 23 -8.36 -5.19 1.12
N ASP A 24 -9.19 -6.15 0.70
CA ASP A 24 -9.66 -7.22 1.58
C ASP A 24 -8.52 -8.08 2.15
N HIS A 25 -7.51 -8.39 1.33
CA HIS A 25 -6.34 -9.16 1.75
C HIS A 25 -5.52 -8.42 2.82
N ILE A 26 -5.28 -7.12 2.60
CA ILE A 26 -4.58 -6.28 3.59
C ILE A 26 -5.35 -6.21 4.90
N LEU A 27 -6.66 -5.96 4.85
CA LEU A 27 -7.49 -5.84 6.05
C LEU A 27 -7.57 -7.15 6.84
N LYS A 28 -7.61 -8.30 6.15
CA LYS A 28 -7.52 -9.63 6.80
C LYS A 28 -6.19 -9.82 7.51
N LYS A 29 -5.06 -9.51 6.85
CA LYS A 29 -3.74 -9.61 7.47
C LYS A 29 -3.60 -8.75 8.73
N LEU A 30 -4.20 -7.55 8.73
CA LEU A 30 -4.22 -6.68 9.90
C LEU A 30 -5.03 -7.24 11.07
N ASN A 31 -5.86 -8.28 10.84
CA ASN A 31 -6.70 -8.91 11.87
C ASN A 31 -7.47 -7.89 12.71
N LEU A 32 -8.20 -7.02 12.01
CA LEU A 32 -8.94 -5.91 12.60
C LEU A 32 -10.10 -6.40 13.45
N LYS A 33 -10.29 -5.77 14.62
CA LYS A 33 -11.43 -5.98 15.52
C LYS A 33 -12.26 -4.71 15.63
N GLU A 34 -13.56 -4.87 15.85
CA GLU A 34 -14.48 -3.74 16.05
C GLU A 34 -13.99 -2.80 17.16
N GLY A 35 -14.07 -1.50 16.92
CA GLY A 35 -13.64 -0.45 17.84
C GLY A 35 -12.15 -0.13 17.84
N GLU A 36 -11.29 -0.96 17.20
CA GLU A 36 -9.86 -0.65 17.04
C GLU A 36 -9.62 0.58 16.16
N THR A 37 -8.44 1.16 16.30
CA THR A 37 -7.98 2.31 15.54
C THR A 37 -7.00 1.90 14.43
N LEU A 38 -7.19 2.43 13.20
CA LEU A 38 -6.36 2.18 12.03
C LEU A 38 -5.81 3.48 11.47
N LEU A 39 -4.51 3.55 11.21
CA LEU A 39 -3.88 4.61 10.42
C LEU A 39 -3.44 4.07 9.06
N ASP A 40 -3.80 4.77 7.98
CA ASP A 40 -3.31 4.53 6.60
C ASP A 40 -2.37 5.68 6.19
N ILE A 41 -1.07 5.40 6.12
CA ILE A 41 -0.03 6.35 5.73
C ILE A 41 0.05 6.38 4.20
N GLY A 42 -0.43 7.48 3.61
CA GLY A 42 -0.58 7.61 2.16
C GLY A 42 -1.88 6.97 1.66
N CYS A 43 -3.00 7.36 2.25
CA CYS A 43 -4.32 6.72 2.05
C CYS A 43 -4.88 6.83 0.62
N GLY A 44 -4.22 7.59 -0.26
CA GLY A 44 -4.65 7.76 -1.64
C GLY A 44 -6.10 8.27 -1.74
N TRP A 45 -6.95 7.52 -2.44
CA TRP A 45 -8.37 7.87 -2.64
C TRP A 45 -9.31 7.31 -1.55
N GLY A 46 -8.75 6.83 -0.42
CA GLY A 46 -9.48 6.44 0.79
C GLY A 46 -10.14 5.07 0.75
N GLU A 47 -9.88 4.24 -0.26
CA GLU A 47 -10.57 2.94 -0.40
C GLU A 47 -10.34 2.02 0.79
N LEU A 48 -9.11 1.97 1.31
CA LEU A 48 -8.75 1.09 2.41
C LEU A 48 -9.44 1.52 3.72
N ILE A 49 -9.34 2.80 4.10
CA ILE A 49 -9.92 3.31 5.35
C ILE A 49 -11.45 3.23 5.35
N ILE A 50 -12.09 3.54 4.22
CA ILE A 50 -13.55 3.44 4.06
C ILE A 50 -14.01 1.98 4.15
N THR A 51 -13.30 1.06 3.48
CA THR A 51 -13.62 -0.37 3.54
C THR A 51 -13.42 -0.93 4.95
N ALA A 52 -12.34 -0.53 5.63
CA ALA A 52 -12.07 -0.93 7.02
C ALA A 52 -13.21 -0.52 7.97
N ALA A 53 -13.61 0.76 7.91
CA ALA A 53 -14.69 1.26 8.74
C ALA A 53 -16.02 0.55 8.48
N LYS A 54 -16.37 0.33 7.20
CA LYS A 54 -17.63 -0.34 6.84
C LYS A 54 -17.69 -1.81 7.27
N LYS A 55 -16.61 -2.56 7.00
CA LYS A 55 -16.59 -4.01 7.21
C LYS A 55 -16.26 -4.40 8.66
N TYR A 56 -15.34 -3.67 9.30
CA TYR A 56 -14.80 -4.05 10.60
C TYR A 56 -15.21 -3.11 11.73
N LYS A 57 -15.94 -2.01 11.44
CA LYS A 57 -16.38 -1.01 12.42
C LYS A 57 -15.24 -0.41 13.24
N VAL A 58 -14.09 -0.24 12.61
CA VAL A 58 -12.90 0.40 13.18
C VAL A 58 -12.96 1.91 12.98
N LYS A 59 -12.26 2.66 13.84
CA LYS A 59 -12.00 4.09 13.65
C LYS A 59 -10.76 4.25 12.78
N ALA A 60 -10.95 4.64 11.53
CA ALA A 60 -9.88 4.71 10.54
C ALA A 60 -9.49 6.16 10.23
N MET A 61 -8.19 6.45 10.28
CA MET A 61 -7.61 7.72 9.86
C MET A 61 -6.73 7.49 8.62
N GLY A 62 -6.87 8.35 7.63
CA GLY A 62 -5.97 8.40 6.48
C GLY A 62 -5.21 9.72 6.41
N VAL A 63 -3.92 9.66 6.05
CA VAL A 63 -3.15 10.88 5.77
C VAL A 63 -2.66 10.89 4.33
N THR A 64 -2.62 12.07 3.73
CA THR A 64 -2.13 12.28 2.37
C THR A 64 -1.52 13.68 2.22
N LEU A 65 -0.58 13.84 1.31
CA LEU A 65 -0.02 15.14 0.91
C LEU A 65 -0.71 15.73 -0.32
N SER A 66 -1.66 15.02 -0.93
CA SER A 66 -2.38 15.49 -2.12
C SER A 66 -3.70 16.14 -1.74
N THR A 67 -3.83 17.45 -2.03
CA THR A 67 -5.08 18.19 -1.84
C THR A 67 -6.25 17.55 -2.59
N GLN A 68 -6.03 17.06 -3.83
CA GLN A 68 -7.07 16.42 -4.63
C GLN A 68 -7.56 15.11 -4.00
N GLN A 69 -6.65 14.32 -3.44
CA GLN A 69 -7.01 13.09 -2.72
C GLN A 69 -7.79 13.42 -1.45
N PHE A 70 -7.27 14.33 -0.64
CA PHE A 70 -7.92 14.80 0.59
C PHE A 70 -9.37 15.24 0.35
N GLU A 71 -9.58 16.18 -0.59
CA GLU A 71 -10.91 16.71 -0.91
C GLU A 71 -11.88 15.61 -1.37
N LYS A 72 -11.40 14.69 -2.21
CA LYS A 72 -12.24 13.60 -2.70
C LYS A 72 -12.57 12.60 -1.60
N VAL A 73 -11.62 12.25 -0.74
CA VAL A 73 -11.85 11.33 0.38
C VAL A 73 -12.82 11.95 1.37
N LYS A 74 -12.66 13.22 1.71
CA LYS A 74 -13.56 13.97 2.59
C LYS A 74 -15.01 13.92 2.10
N LYS A 75 -15.22 14.24 0.81
CA LYS A 75 -16.55 14.16 0.18
C LYS A 75 -17.15 12.75 0.22
N ARG A 76 -16.30 11.71 0.04
CA ARG A 76 -16.75 10.32 0.15
C ARG A 76 -17.18 9.97 1.58
N ILE A 77 -16.40 10.35 2.58
CA ILE A 77 -16.74 10.13 3.99
C ILE A 77 -18.11 10.73 4.31
N GLU A 78 -18.34 11.98 3.90
CA GLU A 78 -19.61 12.68 4.09
C GLU A 78 -20.78 11.99 3.35
N SER A 79 -20.60 11.68 2.06
CA SER A 79 -21.66 11.08 1.22
C SER A 79 -22.00 9.64 1.63
N GLU A 80 -21.05 8.92 2.25
CA GLU A 80 -21.23 7.56 2.71
C GLU A 80 -21.64 7.47 4.20
N GLY A 81 -21.81 8.63 4.88
CA GLY A 81 -22.26 8.73 6.28
C GLY A 81 -21.26 8.15 7.28
N LEU A 82 -19.95 8.28 7.02
CA LEU A 82 -18.89 7.64 7.81
C LEU A 82 -18.14 8.61 8.73
N ASN A 83 -18.65 9.83 8.97
CA ASN A 83 -17.95 10.88 9.71
C ASN A 83 -17.56 10.46 11.14
N GLU A 84 -18.30 9.54 11.77
CA GLU A 84 -18.01 9.05 13.12
C GLU A 84 -16.90 7.98 13.15
N LEU A 85 -16.59 7.36 12.00
CA LEU A 85 -15.66 6.24 11.91
C LEU A 85 -14.42 6.56 11.06
N VAL A 86 -14.49 7.50 10.13
CA VAL A 86 -13.40 7.78 9.19
C VAL A 86 -13.02 9.24 9.22
N GLU A 87 -11.73 9.47 9.38
CA GLU A 87 -11.09 10.78 9.33
C GLU A 87 -10.04 10.80 8.22
N VAL A 88 -9.85 11.94 7.56
CA VAL A 88 -8.76 12.16 6.61
C VAL A 88 -8.09 13.50 6.92
N GLU A 89 -6.76 13.53 6.90
CA GLU A 89 -5.97 14.74 7.11
C GLU A 89 -5.02 15.00 5.93
N LEU A 90 -4.88 16.27 5.56
CA LEU A 90 -3.88 16.75 4.61
C LEU A 90 -2.61 17.09 5.38
N THR A 91 -1.81 16.08 5.69
CA THR A 91 -0.62 16.23 6.54
C THR A 91 0.44 15.19 6.24
N ASP A 92 1.66 15.47 6.65
CA ASP A 92 2.73 14.48 6.68
C ASP A 92 2.54 13.56 7.91
N TYR A 93 2.70 12.25 7.74
CA TYR A 93 2.57 11.28 8.83
C TYR A 93 3.52 11.56 9.99
N ARG A 94 4.66 12.22 9.77
CA ARG A 94 5.63 12.65 10.78
C ARG A 94 5.11 13.76 11.70
N GLU A 95 4.10 14.48 11.24
CA GLU A 95 3.47 15.56 12.00
C GLU A 95 2.33 15.08 12.91
N ILE A 96 1.95 13.82 12.84
CA ILE A 96 0.94 13.25 13.74
C ILE A 96 1.54 13.19 15.16
N LYS A 97 0.96 13.96 16.09
CA LYS A 97 1.43 14.03 17.48
C LYS A 97 0.34 13.55 18.44
N ASN A 98 0.78 12.95 19.56
CA ASN A 98 -0.09 12.55 20.67
C ASN A 98 -1.24 11.58 20.28
N ARG A 99 -1.07 10.83 19.19
CA ARG A 99 -2.02 9.81 18.73
C ARG A 99 -1.28 8.48 18.57
N LYS A 100 -1.99 7.41 18.91
CA LYS A 100 -1.52 6.03 18.68
C LYS A 100 -2.64 5.20 18.09
N PHE A 101 -2.25 4.16 17.37
CA PHE A 101 -3.16 3.30 16.62
C PHE A 101 -2.88 1.83 16.93
N ASP A 102 -3.93 1.02 16.93
CA ASP A 102 -3.80 -0.42 17.09
C ASP A 102 -3.25 -1.07 15.82
N ARG A 103 -3.53 -0.43 14.68
CA ARG A 103 -3.06 -0.86 13.35
C ARG A 103 -2.51 0.31 12.55
N VAL A 104 -1.40 0.06 11.85
CA VAL A 104 -0.82 1.01 10.89
C VAL A 104 -0.62 0.29 9.56
N VAL A 105 -1.03 0.91 8.47
CA VAL A 105 -0.83 0.40 7.12
C VAL A 105 -0.20 1.46 6.23
N SER A 106 0.63 1.01 5.28
CA SER A 106 1.20 1.86 4.24
C SER A 106 1.28 1.06 2.94
N VAL A 107 0.73 1.58 1.84
CA VAL A 107 0.60 0.88 0.57
C VAL A 107 1.16 1.72 -0.59
N GLY A 108 2.35 1.36 -1.08
CA GLY A 108 3.00 2.05 -2.21
C GLY A 108 3.35 3.50 -1.91
N MET A 109 3.75 3.78 -0.66
CA MET A 109 4.17 5.10 -0.21
C MET A 109 5.66 5.12 0.14
N LEU A 110 6.20 4.01 0.65
CA LEU A 110 7.58 3.93 1.14
C LEU A 110 8.59 4.29 0.04
N GLU A 111 8.28 3.99 -1.20
CA GLU A 111 9.09 4.31 -2.38
C GLU A 111 9.33 5.81 -2.56
N HIS A 112 8.50 6.66 -1.95
CA HIS A 112 8.60 8.12 -1.99
C HIS A 112 9.33 8.72 -0.78
N VAL A 113 9.66 7.91 0.22
CA VAL A 113 10.33 8.36 1.45
C VAL A 113 11.80 8.74 1.21
N GLY A 114 12.46 8.03 0.27
CA GLY A 114 13.88 8.18 0.01
C GLY A 114 14.76 7.40 1.00
N LYS A 115 15.98 7.03 0.57
CA LYS A 115 16.87 6.15 1.33
C LYS A 115 17.20 6.69 2.72
N ASP A 116 17.56 7.96 2.79
CA ASP A 116 18.06 8.58 4.02
C ASP A 116 16.99 8.71 5.11
N ASN A 117 15.71 8.62 4.74
CA ASN A 117 14.59 8.78 5.66
C ASN A 117 13.96 7.44 6.08
N LEU A 118 14.44 6.28 5.62
CA LEU A 118 13.87 4.98 5.97
C LEU A 118 13.93 4.71 7.48
N SER A 119 15.04 5.04 8.14
CA SER A 119 15.17 4.89 9.59
C SER A 119 14.15 5.73 10.34
N GLU A 120 13.90 6.98 9.90
CA GLU A 120 12.89 7.87 10.47
C GLU A 120 11.48 7.30 10.25
N TYR A 121 11.18 6.78 9.04
CA TYR A 121 9.91 6.14 8.74
C TYR A 121 9.58 5.04 9.76
N PHE A 122 10.48 4.09 9.97
CA PHE A 122 10.26 2.99 10.94
C PHE A 122 10.18 3.49 12.38
N SER A 123 10.94 4.53 12.76
CA SER A 123 10.82 5.16 14.07
C SER A 123 9.45 5.78 14.28
N THR A 124 8.95 6.53 13.29
CA THR A 124 7.63 7.16 13.34
C THR A 124 6.51 6.13 13.40
N VAL A 125 6.58 5.06 12.58
CA VAL A 125 5.61 3.95 12.66
C VAL A 125 5.59 3.33 14.06
N LYS A 126 6.76 3.16 14.70
CA LYS A 126 6.86 2.63 16.06
C LYS A 126 6.22 3.55 17.10
N GLU A 127 6.40 4.86 16.96
CA GLU A 127 5.78 5.86 17.85
C GLU A 127 4.26 5.89 17.70
N LEU A 128 3.77 5.77 16.47
CA LEU A 128 2.34 5.78 16.15
C LEU A 128 1.61 4.47 16.51
N LEU A 129 2.32 3.36 16.66
CA LEU A 129 1.71 2.10 17.09
C LEU A 129 1.55 2.01 18.60
N ASN A 130 0.40 1.50 19.04
CA ASN A 130 0.21 0.98 20.39
C ASN A 130 1.16 -0.20 20.64
N ASP A 131 1.43 -0.51 21.90
CA ASP A 131 2.16 -1.73 22.26
C ASP A 131 1.34 -2.95 21.81
N LYS A 132 2.00 -3.97 21.25
CA LYS A 132 1.39 -5.11 20.54
C LYS A 132 0.64 -4.72 19.25
N GLY A 133 0.65 -3.45 18.84
CA GLY A 133 0.04 -2.99 17.59
C GLY A 133 0.63 -3.71 16.38
N VAL A 134 -0.17 -3.87 15.34
CA VAL A 134 0.19 -4.57 14.09
C VAL A 134 0.35 -3.58 12.96
N SER A 135 1.41 -3.70 12.18
CA SER A 135 1.63 -2.90 10.97
C SER A 135 1.77 -3.77 9.73
N LEU A 136 1.26 -3.27 8.61
CA LEU A 136 1.46 -3.85 7.30
C LEU A 136 2.09 -2.82 6.37
N LEU A 137 3.26 -3.16 5.82
CA LEU A 137 3.95 -2.40 4.79
C LEU A 137 3.84 -3.15 3.46
N HIS A 138 3.29 -2.49 2.44
CA HIS A 138 3.19 -3.00 1.08
C HIS A 138 4.01 -2.09 0.16
N CYS A 139 5.16 -2.57 -0.32
CA CYS A 139 6.09 -1.77 -1.12
C CYS A 139 6.85 -2.60 -2.15
N ILE A 140 7.33 -1.91 -3.18
CA ILE A 140 8.27 -2.48 -4.15
C ILE A 140 9.61 -2.70 -3.45
N THR A 141 10.29 -3.80 -3.80
CA THR A 141 11.62 -4.10 -3.29
C THR A 141 12.55 -4.56 -4.40
N ASN A 142 13.82 -4.22 -4.25
CA ASN A 142 14.89 -4.76 -5.08
C ASN A 142 15.35 -6.14 -4.59
N THR A 143 15.98 -6.87 -5.49
CA THR A 143 16.69 -8.13 -5.17
C THR A 143 18.07 -7.89 -4.54
N SER A 144 18.61 -6.68 -4.69
CA SER A 144 19.92 -6.25 -4.15
C SER A 144 19.90 -4.74 -3.88
N ASP A 145 20.88 -4.22 -3.18
CA ASP A 145 21.00 -2.80 -2.82
C ASP A 145 21.44 -1.92 -4.02
N SER A 146 20.87 -2.14 -5.19
CA SER A 146 21.20 -1.42 -6.42
C SER A 146 20.51 -0.06 -6.60
N GLY A 147 19.56 0.26 -5.70
CA GLY A 147 18.78 1.49 -5.79
C GLY A 147 17.73 1.49 -6.91
N THR A 148 17.17 2.65 -7.20
CA THR A 148 16.15 2.84 -8.24
C THR A 148 16.79 3.06 -9.60
N ASN A 149 16.19 2.50 -10.65
CA ASN A 149 16.61 2.72 -12.03
C ASN A 149 16.66 4.23 -12.36
N SER A 150 17.76 4.71 -12.94
CA SER A 150 18.01 6.13 -13.20
C SER A 150 16.98 6.78 -14.13
N TRP A 151 16.47 6.04 -15.12
CA TRP A 151 15.43 6.53 -16.02
C TRP A 151 14.09 6.70 -15.30
N ILE A 152 13.68 5.72 -14.48
CA ILE A 152 12.48 5.80 -13.63
C ILE A 152 12.59 6.97 -12.65
N ASN A 153 13.76 7.13 -12.01
CA ASN A 153 14.00 8.22 -11.08
C ASN A 153 13.95 9.60 -11.76
N LYS A 154 14.46 9.71 -13.00
CA LYS A 154 14.48 10.98 -13.73
C LYS A 154 13.10 11.39 -14.26
N TYR A 155 12.31 10.46 -14.81
CA TYR A 155 11.14 10.79 -15.63
C TYR A 155 9.79 10.41 -15.01
N ILE A 156 9.74 9.46 -14.08
CA ILE A 156 8.48 8.91 -13.54
C ILE A 156 8.33 9.25 -12.04
N PHE A 157 9.32 8.88 -11.21
CA PHE A 157 9.29 9.06 -9.76
C PHE A 157 10.57 9.73 -9.26
N PRO A 158 10.73 11.05 -9.45
CA PRO A 158 11.91 11.79 -8.97
C PRO A 158 12.09 11.65 -7.46
N GLY A 159 13.31 11.28 -7.04
CA GLY A 159 13.63 11.06 -5.62
C GLY A 159 13.16 9.72 -5.06
N GLY A 160 12.51 8.89 -5.87
CA GLY A 160 12.05 7.57 -5.45
C GLY A 160 13.20 6.62 -5.13
N TYR A 161 13.02 5.81 -4.09
CA TYR A 161 13.97 4.77 -3.69
C TYR A 161 13.26 3.43 -3.51
N VAL A 162 13.84 2.38 -4.09
CA VAL A 162 13.34 1.01 -3.95
C VAL A 162 14.35 0.22 -3.11
N PRO A 163 14.06 -0.02 -1.82
CA PRO A 163 14.95 -0.74 -0.91
C PRO A 163 15.01 -2.23 -1.22
N SER A 164 16.06 -2.91 -0.76
CA SER A 164 16.08 -4.38 -0.75
C SER A 164 15.24 -4.93 0.41
N ILE A 165 14.83 -6.20 0.29
CA ILE A 165 14.14 -6.90 1.38
C ILE A 165 15.02 -6.98 2.64
N GLN A 166 16.33 -7.19 2.45
CA GLN A 166 17.31 -7.24 3.53
C GLN A 166 17.36 -5.89 4.27
N GLU A 167 17.43 -4.80 3.55
CA GLU A 167 17.48 -3.45 4.13
C GLU A 167 16.24 -3.17 4.99
N LEU A 168 15.04 -3.51 4.50
CA LEU A 168 13.79 -3.32 5.25
C LEU A 168 13.74 -4.16 6.53
N VAL A 169 14.13 -5.44 6.43
CA VAL A 169 14.15 -6.33 7.60
C VAL A 169 15.17 -5.85 8.63
N ASN A 170 16.32 -5.31 8.20
CA ASN A 170 17.31 -4.72 9.10
C ASN A 170 16.71 -3.53 9.87
N TYR A 171 16.06 -2.57 9.20
CA TYR A 171 15.39 -1.46 9.88
C TYR A 171 14.31 -1.92 10.85
N MET A 172 13.50 -2.91 10.47
CA MET A 172 12.49 -3.48 11.37
C MET A 172 13.15 -4.08 12.63
N SER A 173 14.23 -4.82 12.46
CA SER A 173 14.98 -5.45 13.58
C SER A 173 15.62 -4.39 14.48
N GLU A 174 16.29 -3.39 13.93
CA GLU A 174 16.90 -2.29 14.68
C GLU A 174 15.87 -1.51 15.52
N LYS A 175 14.65 -1.38 15.02
CA LYS A 175 13.55 -0.74 15.76
C LYS A 175 12.79 -1.70 16.69
N ASN A 176 13.27 -2.95 16.86
CA ASN A 176 12.63 -3.98 17.70
C ASN A 176 11.17 -4.28 17.27
N PHE A 177 10.91 -4.33 15.98
CA PHE A 177 9.69 -4.92 15.46
C PHE A 177 9.84 -6.43 15.32
N ASN A 178 8.78 -7.19 15.57
CA ASN A 178 8.71 -8.62 15.26
C ASN A 178 8.06 -8.81 13.89
N VAL A 179 8.82 -9.29 12.91
CA VAL A 179 8.30 -9.65 11.59
C VAL A 179 7.52 -10.97 11.70
N ILE A 180 6.24 -10.93 11.33
CA ILE A 180 5.30 -12.05 11.43
C ILE A 180 5.16 -12.79 10.12
N ASP A 181 5.04 -12.02 9.02
CA ASP A 181 4.84 -12.58 7.68
C ASP A 181 5.48 -11.68 6.61
N VAL A 182 6.00 -12.32 5.56
CA VAL A 182 6.49 -11.65 4.37
C VAL A 182 5.95 -12.39 3.16
N GLU A 183 5.08 -11.72 2.39
CA GLU A 183 4.47 -12.29 1.18
C GLU A 183 4.98 -11.57 -0.06
N ASN A 184 5.41 -12.35 -1.07
CA ASN A 184 5.83 -11.81 -2.36
C ASN A 184 4.66 -11.78 -3.35
N LEU A 185 4.33 -10.60 -3.84
CA LEU A 185 3.24 -10.34 -4.78
C LEU A 185 3.75 -9.92 -6.18
N ARG A 186 4.96 -10.29 -6.53
CA ARG A 186 5.61 -9.91 -7.79
C ARG A 186 4.76 -10.18 -9.03
N LEU A 187 4.20 -11.39 -9.13
CA LEU A 187 3.38 -11.77 -10.29
C LEU A 187 2.07 -10.97 -10.37
N HIS A 188 1.50 -10.62 -9.23
CA HIS A 188 0.33 -9.74 -9.17
C HIS A 188 0.63 -8.35 -9.72
N TYR A 189 1.83 -7.82 -9.45
CA TYR A 189 2.18 -6.49 -9.96
C TYR A 189 2.51 -6.53 -11.46
N GLY A 190 3.20 -7.56 -11.94
CA GLY A 190 3.37 -7.79 -13.37
C GLY A 190 2.03 -7.74 -14.10
N LYS A 191 1.06 -8.54 -13.65
CA LYS A 191 -0.30 -8.58 -14.21
C LYS A 191 -1.06 -7.24 -14.06
N THR A 192 -0.90 -6.55 -12.94
CA THR A 192 -1.50 -5.22 -12.74
C THR A 192 -1.01 -4.22 -13.78
N LEU A 193 0.30 -4.20 -14.04
CA LEU A 193 0.93 -3.32 -15.03
C LEU A 193 0.53 -3.68 -16.47
N GLU A 194 0.39 -4.96 -16.78
CA GLU A 194 -0.14 -5.43 -18.06
C GLU A 194 -1.58 -4.93 -18.28
N CYS A 195 -2.43 -5.01 -17.25
CA CYS A 195 -3.79 -4.46 -17.30
C CYS A 195 -3.76 -2.93 -17.51
N TRP A 196 -2.87 -2.21 -16.81
CA TRP A 196 -2.74 -0.76 -17.01
C TRP A 196 -2.22 -0.43 -18.40
N ALA A 197 -1.27 -1.18 -18.95
CA ALA A 197 -0.78 -0.99 -20.31
C ALA A 197 -1.90 -1.21 -21.35
N SER A 198 -2.69 -2.27 -21.20
CA SER A 198 -3.85 -2.53 -22.05
C SER A 198 -4.90 -1.42 -21.95
N ASN A 199 -5.22 -0.95 -20.74
CA ASN A 199 -6.16 0.16 -20.55
C ASN A 199 -5.65 1.47 -21.16
N PHE A 200 -4.33 1.71 -21.09
CA PHE A 200 -3.70 2.87 -21.72
C PHE A 200 -3.84 2.82 -23.24
N GLU A 201 -3.56 1.68 -23.87
CA GLU A 201 -3.75 1.52 -25.34
C GLU A 201 -5.22 1.66 -25.74
N ASN A 202 -6.15 1.09 -24.98
CA ASN A 202 -7.59 1.20 -25.26
C ASN A 202 -8.12 2.66 -25.13
N ALA A 203 -7.48 3.48 -24.30
CA ALA A 203 -7.82 4.88 -24.11
C ALA A 203 -7.06 5.84 -25.03
N MET A 204 -6.27 5.34 -26.00
CA MET A 204 -5.38 6.14 -26.84
C MET A 204 -6.08 7.30 -27.53
N PRO A 205 -7.29 7.15 -28.15
CA PRO A 205 -7.98 8.26 -28.80
C PRO A 205 -8.29 9.44 -27.88
N GLU A 206 -8.47 9.19 -26.58
CA GLU A 206 -8.70 10.24 -25.60
C GLU A 206 -7.38 10.82 -25.07
N ILE A 207 -6.35 9.99 -24.95
CA ILE A 207 -5.04 10.40 -24.46
C ILE A 207 -4.35 11.34 -25.46
N GLU A 208 -4.44 11.05 -26.77
CA GLU A 208 -3.91 11.88 -27.84
C GLU A 208 -4.51 13.30 -27.88
N LYS A 209 -5.72 13.48 -27.37
CA LYS A 209 -6.34 14.81 -27.23
C LYS A 209 -5.76 15.63 -26.08
N MET A 210 -5.14 14.96 -25.09
CA MET A 210 -4.69 15.58 -23.83
C MET A 210 -3.17 15.65 -23.69
N LYS A 211 -2.43 14.79 -24.39
CA LYS A 211 -0.99 14.59 -24.22
C LYS A 211 -0.28 14.51 -25.57
N ASP A 212 0.97 14.95 -25.58
CA ASP A 212 1.85 14.84 -26.73
C ASP A 212 2.41 13.43 -26.95
N GLU A 213 2.98 13.19 -28.11
CA GLU A 213 3.61 11.93 -28.49
C GLU A 213 4.77 11.54 -27.54
N THR A 214 5.50 12.52 -27.03
CA THR A 214 6.62 12.28 -26.08
C THR A 214 6.11 11.66 -24.79
N PHE A 215 5.03 12.21 -24.23
CA PHE A 215 4.38 11.63 -23.05
C PHE A 215 3.85 10.22 -23.34
N ILE A 216 3.18 10.02 -24.47
CA ILE A 216 2.61 8.73 -24.85
C ILE A 216 3.69 7.64 -24.94
N ARG A 217 4.80 7.94 -25.63
CA ARG A 217 5.94 7.02 -25.73
C ARG A 217 6.59 6.73 -24.39
N MET A 218 6.78 7.77 -23.56
CA MET A 218 7.37 7.65 -22.23
C MET A 218 6.49 6.76 -21.33
N TRP A 219 5.17 7.01 -21.30
CA TRP A 219 4.24 6.28 -20.45
C TRP A 219 4.09 4.82 -20.89
N ARG A 220 3.99 4.57 -22.20
CA ARG A 220 3.99 3.22 -22.78
C ARG A 220 5.27 2.46 -22.40
N MET A 221 6.44 3.07 -22.51
CA MET A 221 7.69 2.46 -22.11
C MET A 221 7.72 2.17 -20.61
N TYR A 222 7.27 3.09 -19.77
CA TYR A 222 7.18 2.91 -18.33
C TYR A 222 6.34 1.68 -17.96
N LEU A 223 5.11 1.59 -18.42
CA LEU A 223 4.19 0.49 -18.08
C LEU A 223 4.75 -0.87 -18.52
N ASN A 224 5.21 -0.97 -19.76
CA ASN A 224 5.72 -2.24 -20.31
C ASN A 224 7.06 -2.66 -19.70
N SER A 225 8.00 -1.72 -19.48
CA SER A 225 9.28 -2.04 -18.86
C SER A 225 9.15 -2.45 -17.40
N CYS A 226 8.24 -1.81 -16.65
CA CYS A 226 7.93 -2.22 -15.28
C CYS A 226 7.27 -3.60 -15.25
N ALA A 227 6.28 -3.88 -16.12
CA ALA A 227 5.68 -5.21 -16.22
C ALA A 227 6.74 -6.29 -16.50
N ALA A 228 7.63 -6.05 -17.46
CA ALA A 228 8.74 -6.95 -17.78
C ALA A 228 9.68 -7.14 -16.57
N SER A 229 10.03 -6.05 -15.86
CA SER A 229 10.92 -6.12 -14.70
C SER A 229 10.36 -6.98 -13.57
N PHE A 230 9.05 -6.88 -13.29
CA PHE A 230 8.38 -7.78 -12.35
C PHE A 230 8.32 -9.22 -12.88
N ASN A 231 7.98 -9.42 -14.14
CA ASN A 231 7.86 -10.76 -14.72
C ASN A 231 9.23 -11.49 -14.77
N CYS A 232 10.31 -10.78 -15.05
CA CYS A 232 11.68 -11.34 -15.06
C CYS A 232 12.33 -11.46 -13.66
N GLY A 233 11.69 -10.91 -12.61
CA GLY A 233 12.22 -11.00 -11.24
C GLY A 233 13.32 -10.00 -10.90
N ASN A 234 13.52 -8.95 -11.70
CA ASN A 234 14.48 -7.91 -11.40
C ASN A 234 14.10 -7.09 -10.17
N ILE A 235 12.80 -6.89 -9.99
CA ILE A 235 12.20 -6.23 -8.83
C ILE A 235 11.06 -7.09 -8.31
N ASN A 236 10.72 -6.91 -7.04
CA ASN A 236 9.64 -7.61 -6.36
C ASN A 236 8.66 -6.62 -5.76
N LEU A 237 7.52 -7.13 -5.29
CA LEU A 237 6.63 -6.44 -4.39
C LEU A 237 6.40 -7.31 -3.18
N HIS A 238 6.57 -6.74 -1.98
CA HIS A 238 6.32 -7.48 -0.75
C HIS A 238 5.27 -6.81 0.13
N GLN A 239 4.54 -7.64 0.86
CA GLN A 239 3.80 -7.24 2.04
C GLN A 239 4.53 -7.78 3.26
N PHE A 240 4.97 -6.88 4.15
CA PHE A 240 5.55 -7.20 5.45
C PHE A 240 4.49 -6.99 6.52
N LEU A 241 4.20 -8.02 7.29
CA LEU A 241 3.37 -7.93 8.49
C LEU A 241 4.27 -8.01 9.71
N PHE A 242 4.19 -7.04 10.60
CA PHE A 242 5.05 -6.97 11.77
C PHE A 242 4.33 -6.32 12.96
N THR A 243 4.85 -6.54 14.17
CA THR A 243 4.26 -6.03 15.41
C THR A 243 5.24 -5.20 16.20
N LYS A 244 4.72 -4.22 16.95
CA LYS A 244 5.48 -3.50 17.97
C LYS A 244 5.57 -4.34 19.24
N GLY A 245 6.73 -4.99 19.43
CA GLY A 245 6.93 -5.94 20.50
C GLY A 245 6.20 -7.27 20.29
N VAL A 246 6.19 -8.11 21.28
CA VAL A 246 5.58 -9.45 21.25
C VAL A 246 4.06 -9.33 21.30
N ASN A 247 3.37 -9.94 20.35
CA ASN A 247 1.92 -10.03 20.30
C ASN A 247 1.50 -11.51 20.20
N ASN A 248 1.05 -12.09 21.32
CA ASN A 248 0.59 -13.48 21.40
C ASN A 248 -0.91 -13.63 21.11
N ASP A 249 -1.60 -12.52 20.78
CA ASP A 249 -3.04 -12.52 20.49
C ASP A 249 -3.33 -12.75 18.99
N LEU A 250 -2.28 -12.83 18.15
CA LEU A 250 -2.39 -13.17 16.74
C LEU A 250 -2.68 -14.66 16.55
N PRO A 251 -3.46 -15.05 15.52
CA PRO A 251 -3.68 -16.45 15.19
C PRO A 251 -2.39 -17.21 14.89
N TRP A 252 -2.31 -18.48 15.27
CA TRP A 252 -1.11 -19.31 15.11
C TRP A 252 -0.84 -19.71 13.67
N THR A 253 -1.88 -19.76 12.83
CA THR A 253 -1.77 -20.15 11.42
C THR A 253 -2.09 -18.98 10.51
N ARG A 254 -1.68 -19.09 9.23
CA ARG A 254 -1.97 -18.10 8.18
C ARG A 254 -3.40 -18.19 7.63
N GLU A 255 -4.23 -19.11 8.10
CA GLU A 255 -5.59 -19.33 7.58
C GLU A 255 -6.44 -18.07 7.62
N TYR A 256 -6.35 -17.27 8.70
CA TYR A 256 -7.09 -16.02 8.80
C TYR A 256 -6.73 -14.99 7.70
N MET A 257 -5.51 -15.04 7.16
CA MET A 257 -5.06 -14.16 6.07
C MET A 257 -5.57 -14.65 4.71
N LEU A 258 -5.72 -15.96 4.54
CA LEU A 258 -5.96 -16.62 3.26
C LEU A 258 -7.42 -17.04 3.07
N SER A 259 -8.17 -17.25 4.16
CA SER A 259 -9.53 -17.80 4.11
C SER A 259 -10.48 -16.93 3.28
N LEU A 260 -11.18 -17.58 2.34
CA LEU A 260 -12.34 -17.04 1.61
C LEU A 260 -13.64 -17.23 2.40
N ILE A 261 -13.60 -17.95 3.51
CA ILE A 261 -14.79 -18.34 4.27
C ILE A 261 -15.02 -17.29 5.37
N HIS A 262 -16.09 -16.53 5.26
CA HIS A 262 -16.71 -15.96 6.41
C HIS A 262 -17.21 -17.13 7.26
N ILE A 263 -16.56 -17.41 8.38
CA ILE A 263 -17.16 -18.26 9.39
C ILE A 263 -18.28 -17.41 9.99
N SER A 264 -19.47 -17.60 9.42
CA SER A 264 -20.71 -17.21 10.09
C SER A 264 -21.02 -18.36 11.06
N GLU A 265 -20.67 -18.22 12.31
CA GLU A 265 -21.31 -18.86 13.45
C GLU A 265 -21.87 -17.78 14.36
#